data_22e16d9a7c8c6b898c6aaa43d5443f51
#
_entry.id   22e16d9a7c8c6b898c6aaa43d5443f51
#
_cell.length_a   1.000
_cell.length_b   1.000
_cell.length_c   1.000
_cell.angle_alpha   90.00
_cell.angle_beta   90.00
_cell.angle_gamma   90.00
#
_symmetry.space_group_name_H-M   'P 1'
#
loop_
_entity.id
_entity.type
_entity.pdbx_description
1 polymer ?
#
loop_
_entity_poly.entity_id
_entity_poly.type
_entity_poly.pdbx_seq_one_letter_code
_entity_poly.pdbx_strand_id
1 'polypeptide(L)'
;MKIRKSLLAFAFVLLGFGATQAQDCETDYSLYREYIKQWEQAKYNPSNMNPQMVVSWRNIFLNCPDFRQNTYLDGVKIMAYGFIRTTKDEALKEKYIDTLVMIYDKRAEYFPMGKNGSQVGNIMGRKGVDLIKWAPNRYEEAYTALKQAIDMDGNNANYGFIDSYFSVVITMVKNGKLEESAILDEYDRLSEIVDYNIKVNTETANEKIIRQLQYNKS
;
A
#
# COMPACT_ATOMS: atom_id res chain seq x y z
N MET A 1 16.80 52.11 35.42
CA MET A 1 16.45 52.09 33.99
C MET A 1 17.45 51.24 33.24
N LYS A 2 17.33 49.90 33.29
CA LYS A 2 18.17 48.95 32.53
C LYS A 2 17.50 47.56 32.51
N ILE A 3 16.38 47.36 31.79
CA ILE A 3 15.87 46.05 31.47
C ILE A 3 15.17 46.21 30.12
N ARG A 4 15.89 46.07 29.02
CA ARG A 4 15.35 45.95 27.64
C ARG A 4 16.44 45.54 26.65
N LYS A 5 17.14 44.40 26.84
CA LYS A 5 18.02 43.83 25.80
C LYS A 5 18.09 42.30 25.76
N SER A 6 17.18 41.55 26.42
CA SER A 6 17.29 40.09 26.44
C SER A 6 16.15 39.34 25.76
N LEU A 7 15.25 40.00 25.02
CA LEU A 7 14.07 39.36 24.41
C LEU A 7 14.16 39.14 22.87
N LEU A 8 15.28 39.54 22.26
CA LEU A 8 15.48 39.40 20.80
C LEU A 8 16.39 38.24 20.37
N ALA A 9 17.01 37.56 21.33
CA ALA A 9 17.92 36.44 21.00
C ALA A 9 17.23 35.05 20.95
N PHE A 10 15.98 34.94 21.45
CA PHE A 10 15.31 33.64 21.57
C PHE A 10 14.41 33.27 20.34
N ALA A 11 14.10 34.24 19.47
CA ALA A 11 13.23 34.02 18.31
C ALA A 11 13.97 33.45 17.10
N PHE A 12 15.32 33.46 17.09
CA PHE A 12 16.10 33.03 15.90
C PHE A 12 16.54 31.57 15.94
N VAL A 13 16.41 30.88 17.07
CA VAL A 13 16.84 29.47 17.22
C VAL A 13 15.77 28.47 16.75
N LEU A 14 14.48 28.86 16.70
CA LEU A 14 13.40 27.96 16.31
C LEU A 14 13.19 27.83 14.77
N LEU A 15 13.79 28.71 13.97
CA LEU A 15 13.68 28.64 12.51
C LEU A 15 14.76 27.77 11.84
N GLY A 16 15.81 27.37 12.58
CA GLY A 16 16.91 26.58 12.04
C GLY A 16 16.65 25.07 11.99
N PHE A 17 15.82 24.53 12.90
CA PHE A 17 15.59 23.09 12.98
C PHE A 17 14.68 22.54 11.88
N GLY A 18 13.72 23.31 11.40
CA GLY A 18 12.83 22.87 10.31
C GLY A 18 13.51 22.84 8.92
N ALA A 19 14.47 23.73 8.70
CA ALA A 19 15.15 23.84 7.40
C ALA A 19 16.17 22.71 7.17
N THR A 20 16.88 22.26 8.19
CA THR A 20 17.85 21.17 8.11
C THR A 20 17.15 19.83 7.86
N GLN A 21 16.04 19.56 8.53
CA GLN A 21 15.29 18.33 8.38
C GLN A 21 14.62 18.23 7.00
N ALA A 22 14.08 19.33 6.48
CA ALA A 22 13.49 19.36 5.13
C ALA A 22 14.56 19.17 4.03
N GLN A 23 15.75 19.72 4.23
CA GLN A 23 16.87 19.54 3.29
C GLN A 23 17.39 18.10 3.28
N ASP A 24 17.44 17.45 4.42
CA ASP A 24 17.82 16.04 4.55
C ASP A 24 16.80 15.13 3.86
N CYS A 25 15.50 15.39 4.00
CA CYS A 25 14.43 14.64 3.32
C CYS A 25 14.53 14.74 1.80
N GLU A 26 14.78 15.92 1.24
CA GLU A 26 14.92 16.14 -0.22
C GLU A 26 16.18 15.44 -0.75
N THR A 27 17.28 15.51 -0.02
CA THR A 27 18.55 14.88 -0.40
C THR A 27 18.40 13.35 -0.39
N ASP A 28 17.89 12.78 0.68
CA ASP A 28 17.65 11.34 0.78
C ASP A 28 16.63 10.86 -0.26
N TYR A 29 15.57 11.64 -0.51
CA TYR A 29 14.59 11.33 -1.54
C TYR A 29 15.25 11.27 -2.94
N SER A 30 16.01 12.27 -3.32
CA SER A 30 16.68 12.34 -4.60
C SER A 30 17.64 11.16 -4.78
N LEU A 31 18.40 10.83 -3.74
CA LEU A 31 19.38 9.77 -3.75
C LEU A 31 18.73 8.38 -3.90
N TYR A 32 17.74 8.03 -3.08
CA TYR A 32 17.09 6.72 -3.22
C TYR A 32 16.32 6.60 -4.54
N ARG A 33 15.72 7.71 -5.03
CA ARG A 33 14.98 7.70 -6.30
C ARG A 33 15.89 7.43 -7.51
N GLU A 34 17.12 7.90 -7.47
CA GLU A 34 18.12 7.57 -8.50
C GLU A 34 18.44 6.07 -8.48
N TYR A 35 18.74 5.50 -7.32
CA TYR A 35 19.08 4.08 -7.20
C TYR A 35 17.89 3.15 -7.50
N ILE A 36 16.66 3.53 -7.12
CA ILE A 36 15.50 2.67 -7.41
C ILE A 36 15.20 2.62 -8.91
N LYS A 37 15.38 3.71 -9.65
CA LYS A 37 15.26 3.72 -11.12
C LYS A 37 16.25 2.76 -11.78
N GLN A 38 17.50 2.76 -11.31
CA GLN A 38 18.54 1.82 -11.80
C GLN A 38 18.15 0.38 -11.48
N TRP A 39 17.60 0.14 -10.29
CA TRP A 39 17.15 -1.17 -9.89
C TRP A 39 15.90 -1.64 -10.66
N GLU A 40 14.98 -0.74 -11.00
CA GLU A 40 13.85 -1.00 -11.90
C GLU A 40 14.31 -1.44 -13.29
N GLN A 41 15.31 -0.76 -13.86
CA GLN A 41 15.92 -1.14 -15.14
C GLN A 41 16.56 -2.53 -15.08
N ALA A 42 17.13 -2.89 -13.94
CA ALA A 42 17.63 -4.24 -13.65
C ALA A 42 16.54 -5.24 -13.26
N LYS A 43 15.23 -4.94 -13.52
CA LYS A 43 14.05 -5.79 -13.24
C LYS A 43 14.01 -6.27 -11.78
N TYR A 44 14.38 -5.41 -10.86
CA TYR A 44 14.42 -5.67 -9.42
C TYR A 44 15.29 -6.89 -9.05
N ASN A 45 16.39 -7.10 -9.78
CA ASN A 45 17.36 -8.15 -9.43
C ASN A 45 18.00 -7.80 -8.08
N PRO A 46 17.90 -8.68 -7.05
CA PRO A 46 18.43 -8.40 -5.72
C PRO A 46 19.94 -8.11 -5.70
N SER A 47 20.71 -8.74 -6.59
CA SER A 47 22.16 -8.51 -6.70
C SER A 47 22.53 -7.10 -7.17
N ASN A 48 21.58 -6.38 -7.76
CA ASN A 48 21.76 -5.00 -8.22
C ASN A 48 21.16 -3.96 -7.26
N MET A 49 20.64 -4.41 -6.11
CA MET A 49 20.08 -3.51 -5.10
C MET A 49 21.18 -2.77 -4.37
N ASN A 50 21.23 -1.44 -4.55
CA ASN A 50 22.23 -0.60 -3.86
C ASN A 50 21.84 -0.47 -2.37
N PRO A 51 22.72 -0.81 -1.41
CA PRO A 51 22.41 -0.66 0.02
C PRO A 51 22.06 0.77 0.44
N GLN A 52 22.67 1.79 -0.19
CA GLN A 52 22.38 3.20 0.10
C GLN A 52 20.95 3.59 -0.26
N MET A 53 20.35 2.94 -1.27
CA MET A 53 18.93 3.10 -1.60
C MET A 53 18.05 2.81 -0.40
N VAL A 54 18.33 1.70 0.30
CA VAL A 54 17.54 1.28 1.46
C VAL A 54 17.74 2.21 2.64
N VAL A 55 18.98 2.67 2.88
CA VAL A 55 19.30 3.62 3.96
C VAL A 55 18.55 4.93 3.76
N SER A 56 18.67 5.55 2.58
CA SER A 56 18.02 6.83 2.28
C SER A 56 16.49 6.70 2.24
N TRP A 57 15.95 5.63 1.65
CA TRP A 57 14.51 5.35 1.70
C TRP A 57 14.00 5.25 3.16
N ARG A 58 14.71 4.50 4.00
CA ARG A 58 14.33 4.32 5.42
C ARG A 58 14.35 5.63 6.20
N ASN A 59 15.34 6.49 5.96
CA ASN A 59 15.43 7.80 6.59
C ASN A 59 14.17 8.62 6.31
N ILE A 60 13.71 8.68 5.03
CA ILE A 60 12.49 9.41 4.67
C ILE A 60 11.26 8.74 5.28
N PHE A 61 11.14 7.42 5.16
CA PHE A 61 9.99 6.67 5.68
C PHE A 61 9.77 6.88 7.17
N LEU A 62 10.86 7.01 7.96
CA LEU A 62 10.79 7.19 9.41
C LEU A 62 10.67 8.65 9.84
N ASN A 63 11.37 9.56 9.16
CA ASN A 63 11.54 10.93 9.64
C ASN A 63 10.74 11.98 8.83
N CYS A 64 10.26 11.61 7.64
CA CYS A 64 9.57 12.51 6.71
C CYS A 64 8.31 11.82 6.11
N PRO A 65 7.36 11.36 6.95
CA PRO A 65 6.30 10.47 6.49
C PRO A 65 5.31 11.12 5.50
N ASP A 66 5.13 12.42 5.55
CA ASP A 66 4.24 13.19 4.68
C ASP A 66 4.95 13.83 3.47
N PHE A 67 6.25 13.54 3.29
CA PHE A 67 7.05 14.23 2.29
C PHE A 67 6.66 13.87 0.85
N ARG A 68 6.59 12.58 0.52
CA ARG A 68 6.26 12.10 -0.85
C ARG A 68 5.58 10.73 -0.82
N GLN A 69 4.45 10.61 -1.50
CA GLN A 69 3.72 9.33 -1.64
C GLN A 69 4.58 8.21 -2.26
N ASN A 70 5.50 8.55 -3.16
CA ASN A 70 6.38 7.57 -3.79
C ASN A 70 7.25 6.81 -2.79
N THR A 71 7.55 7.39 -1.62
CA THR A 71 8.27 6.70 -0.54
C THR A 71 7.57 5.38 -0.16
N TYR A 72 6.24 5.38 -0.14
CA TYR A 72 5.44 4.20 0.18
C TYR A 72 5.33 3.23 -1.01
N LEU A 73 5.10 3.75 -2.22
CA LEU A 73 5.01 2.92 -3.42
C LEU A 73 6.31 2.16 -3.70
N ASP A 74 7.43 2.83 -3.51
CA ASP A 74 8.74 2.23 -3.70
C ASP A 74 9.13 1.33 -2.52
N GLY A 75 8.70 1.68 -1.30
CA GLY A 75 8.89 0.86 -0.11
C GLY A 75 8.27 -0.53 -0.26
N VAL A 76 7.07 -0.64 -0.86
CA VAL A 76 6.46 -1.93 -1.19
C VAL A 76 7.37 -2.75 -2.10
N LYS A 77 7.94 -2.15 -3.16
CA LYS A 77 8.85 -2.84 -4.08
C LYS A 77 10.13 -3.30 -3.37
N ILE A 78 10.70 -2.41 -2.53
CA ILE A 78 11.92 -2.70 -1.74
C ILE A 78 11.66 -3.89 -0.81
N MET A 79 10.56 -3.89 -0.05
CA MET A 79 10.23 -5.01 0.83
C MET A 79 9.95 -6.28 0.04
N ALA A 80 9.06 -6.23 -0.95
CA ALA A 80 8.62 -7.41 -1.69
C ALA A 80 9.78 -8.07 -2.47
N TYR A 81 10.51 -7.30 -3.27
CA TYR A 81 11.50 -7.86 -4.20
C TYR A 81 12.91 -7.88 -3.64
N GLY A 82 13.26 -6.96 -2.75
CA GLY A 82 14.58 -6.89 -2.15
C GLY A 82 14.76 -7.82 -0.95
N PHE A 83 13.72 -7.97 -0.14
CA PHE A 83 13.83 -8.68 1.14
C PHE A 83 12.93 -9.90 1.24
N ILE A 84 11.61 -9.78 1.10
CA ILE A 84 10.67 -10.91 1.33
C ILE A 84 10.95 -12.07 0.38
N ARG A 85 11.11 -11.76 -0.91
CA ARG A 85 11.36 -12.77 -1.95
C ARG A 85 12.70 -13.50 -1.78
N THR A 86 13.68 -12.87 -1.15
CA THR A 86 15.07 -13.33 -1.13
C THR A 86 15.48 -14.01 0.17
N THR A 87 14.80 -13.72 1.28
CA THR A 87 15.12 -14.35 2.57
C THR A 87 14.56 -15.76 2.66
N LYS A 88 15.35 -16.65 3.26
CA LYS A 88 14.97 -18.02 3.59
C LYS A 88 14.69 -18.21 5.08
N ASP A 89 14.99 -17.22 5.88
CA ASP A 89 14.71 -17.20 7.32
C ASP A 89 13.27 -16.72 7.53
N GLU A 90 12.39 -17.63 7.93
CA GLU A 90 10.96 -17.34 8.10
C GLU A 90 10.70 -16.29 9.20
N ALA A 91 11.49 -16.26 10.28
CA ALA A 91 11.33 -15.25 11.33
C ALA A 91 11.73 -13.84 10.84
N LEU A 92 12.74 -13.77 10.00
CA LEU A 92 13.15 -12.51 9.36
C LEU A 92 12.16 -12.09 8.28
N LYS A 93 11.62 -13.04 7.54
CA LYS A 93 10.60 -12.81 6.51
C LYS A 93 9.34 -12.20 7.13
N GLU A 94 8.87 -12.73 8.26
CA GLU A 94 7.71 -12.14 8.99
C GLU A 94 7.97 -10.67 9.37
N LYS A 95 9.16 -10.32 9.83
CA LYS A 95 9.52 -8.91 10.13
C LYS A 95 9.46 -8.00 8.88
N TYR A 96 9.84 -8.53 7.72
CA TYR A 96 9.73 -7.79 6.46
C TYR A 96 8.27 -7.65 6.02
N ILE A 97 7.43 -8.66 6.26
CA ILE A 97 6.00 -8.59 6.02
C ILE A 97 5.34 -7.57 6.96
N ASP A 98 5.71 -7.54 8.24
CA ASP A 98 5.24 -6.50 9.16
C ASP A 98 5.60 -5.09 8.68
N THR A 99 6.81 -4.93 8.14
CA THR A 99 7.24 -3.66 7.53
C THR A 99 6.41 -3.33 6.30
N LEU A 100 6.11 -4.31 5.43
CA LEU A 100 5.24 -4.14 4.26
C LEU A 100 3.84 -3.69 4.66
N VAL A 101 3.25 -4.31 5.66
CA VAL A 101 1.95 -3.93 6.24
C VAL A 101 1.99 -2.49 6.76
N MET A 102 3.00 -2.14 7.56
CA MET A 102 3.18 -0.78 8.09
C MET A 102 3.33 0.27 6.98
N ILE A 103 3.96 -0.07 5.85
CA ILE A 103 4.06 0.84 4.69
C ILE A 103 2.69 1.17 4.13
N TYR A 104 1.79 0.17 3.99
CA TYR A 104 0.42 0.41 3.53
C TYR A 104 -0.38 1.25 4.52
N ASP A 105 -0.30 0.94 5.81
CA ASP A 105 -1.04 1.65 6.86
C ASP A 105 -0.60 3.12 6.95
N LYS A 106 0.70 3.39 6.95
CA LYS A 106 1.24 4.76 6.92
C LYS A 106 0.89 5.48 5.62
N ARG A 107 0.85 4.79 4.46
CA ARG A 107 0.40 5.41 3.23
C ARG A 107 -1.07 5.83 3.31
N ALA A 108 -1.93 5.02 3.92
CA ALA A 108 -3.33 5.36 4.12
C ALA A 108 -3.51 6.54 5.09
N GLU A 109 -2.64 6.63 6.10
CA GLU A 109 -2.61 7.72 7.08
C GLU A 109 -2.16 9.05 6.46
N TYR A 110 -1.00 9.07 5.78
CA TYR A 110 -0.38 10.31 5.29
C TYR A 110 -0.83 10.72 3.89
N PHE A 111 -1.30 9.78 3.09
CA PHE A 111 -1.77 10.03 1.72
C PHE A 111 -3.14 9.37 1.47
N PRO A 112 -4.19 9.73 2.26
CA PRO A 112 -5.51 9.14 2.09
C PRO A 112 -6.21 9.62 0.80
N MET A 113 -5.80 10.79 0.27
CA MET A 113 -6.41 11.43 -0.90
C MET A 113 -5.54 11.29 -2.13
N GLY A 114 -6.16 10.96 -3.25
CA GLY A 114 -5.56 10.94 -4.58
C GLY A 114 -6.20 11.99 -5.50
N LYS A 115 -5.83 11.96 -6.77
CA LYS A 115 -6.35 12.90 -7.78
C LYS A 115 -7.89 12.86 -7.92
N ASN A 116 -8.47 11.67 -7.74
CA ASN A 116 -9.89 11.41 -7.98
C ASN A 116 -10.70 11.19 -6.68
N GLY A 117 -10.20 11.64 -5.54
CA GLY A 117 -10.81 11.46 -4.22
C GLY A 117 -10.04 10.51 -3.31
N SER A 118 -10.72 9.89 -2.35
CA SER A 118 -10.08 8.93 -1.44
C SER A 118 -9.44 7.77 -2.19
N GLN A 119 -8.23 7.41 -1.81
CA GLN A 119 -7.53 6.23 -2.33
C GLN A 119 -7.32 5.14 -1.27
N VAL A 120 -7.94 5.29 -0.09
CA VAL A 120 -7.76 4.36 1.02
C VAL A 120 -8.24 2.96 0.65
N GLY A 121 -9.40 2.83 -0.02
CA GLY A 121 -9.90 1.54 -0.53
C GLY A 121 -8.87 0.86 -1.45
N ASN A 122 -8.30 1.59 -2.41
CA ASN A 122 -7.24 1.06 -3.28
C ASN A 122 -5.97 0.65 -2.51
N ILE A 123 -5.59 1.41 -1.47
CA ILE A 123 -4.43 1.09 -0.63
C ILE A 123 -4.67 -0.22 0.14
N MET A 124 -5.84 -0.35 0.76
CA MET A 124 -6.21 -1.56 1.52
C MET A 124 -6.36 -2.78 0.61
N GLY A 125 -6.95 -2.63 -0.57
CA GLY A 125 -7.02 -3.71 -1.55
C GLY A 125 -5.64 -4.23 -1.96
N ARG A 126 -4.69 -3.34 -2.21
CA ARG A 126 -3.30 -3.72 -2.51
C ARG A 126 -2.61 -4.40 -1.33
N LYS A 127 -2.83 -3.90 -0.09
CA LYS A 127 -2.36 -4.55 1.14
C LYS A 127 -2.85 -6.00 1.22
N GLY A 128 -4.14 -6.22 0.99
CA GLY A 128 -4.71 -7.55 1.03
C GLY A 128 -4.16 -8.49 -0.04
N VAL A 129 -4.04 -8.01 -1.28
CA VAL A 129 -3.45 -8.80 -2.39
C VAL A 129 -1.99 -9.17 -2.11
N ASP A 130 -1.20 -8.23 -1.57
CA ASP A 130 0.19 -8.52 -1.22
C ASP A 130 0.31 -9.48 -0.03
N LEU A 131 -0.61 -9.43 0.93
CA LEU A 131 -0.68 -10.42 2.02
C LEU A 131 -0.97 -11.82 1.49
N ILE A 132 -1.94 -11.99 0.60
CA ILE A 132 -2.21 -13.28 -0.07
C ILE A 132 -0.94 -13.82 -0.73
N LYS A 133 -0.21 -12.96 -1.42
CA LYS A 133 0.96 -13.34 -2.20
C LYS A 133 2.18 -13.69 -1.34
N TRP A 134 2.46 -12.90 -0.32
CA TRP A 134 3.72 -12.94 0.42
C TRP A 134 3.60 -13.60 1.80
N ALA A 135 2.40 -13.63 2.36
CA ALA A 135 2.08 -14.15 3.69
C ALA A 135 0.73 -14.88 3.70
N PRO A 136 0.57 -16.00 2.95
CA PRO A 136 -0.71 -16.69 2.82
C PRO A 136 -1.25 -17.22 4.16
N ASN A 137 -0.42 -17.39 5.17
CA ASN A 137 -0.79 -17.70 6.55
C ASN A 137 -1.52 -16.55 7.25
N ARG A 138 -1.38 -15.29 6.80
CA ARG A 138 -2.05 -14.09 7.33
C ARG A 138 -3.36 -13.78 6.60
N TYR A 139 -4.10 -14.81 6.20
CA TYR A 139 -5.33 -14.67 5.43
C TYR A 139 -6.44 -13.89 6.18
N GLU A 140 -6.49 -13.92 7.50
CA GLU A 140 -7.43 -13.13 8.30
C GLU A 140 -7.17 -11.62 8.15
N GLU A 141 -5.91 -11.22 8.10
CA GLU A 141 -5.53 -9.83 7.86
C GLU A 141 -5.78 -9.43 6.40
N ALA A 142 -5.51 -10.33 5.45
CA ALA A 142 -5.85 -10.13 4.05
C ALA A 142 -7.36 -9.96 3.84
N TYR A 143 -8.18 -10.80 4.51
CA TYR A 143 -9.65 -10.69 4.52
C TYR A 143 -10.08 -9.29 5.00
N THR A 144 -9.55 -8.86 6.14
CA THR A 144 -9.91 -7.56 6.73
C THR A 144 -9.59 -6.40 5.79
N ALA A 145 -8.40 -6.40 5.20
CA ALA A 145 -7.95 -5.35 4.29
C ALA A 145 -8.77 -5.32 2.99
N LEU A 146 -9.05 -6.48 2.38
CA LEU A 146 -9.84 -6.58 1.15
C LEU A 146 -11.30 -6.24 1.38
N LYS A 147 -11.88 -6.70 2.51
CA LYS A 147 -13.24 -6.33 2.89
C LYS A 147 -13.37 -4.81 3.02
N GLN A 148 -12.45 -4.17 3.74
CA GLN A 148 -12.42 -2.72 3.88
C GLN A 148 -12.32 -2.02 2.52
N ALA A 149 -11.49 -2.51 1.60
CA ALA A 149 -11.35 -1.95 0.26
C ALA A 149 -12.68 -1.95 -0.50
N ILE A 150 -13.38 -3.09 -0.49
CA ILE A 150 -14.65 -3.24 -1.21
C ILE A 150 -15.76 -2.42 -0.55
N ASP A 151 -15.83 -2.42 0.79
CA ASP A 151 -16.83 -1.65 1.53
C ASP A 151 -16.67 -0.13 1.32
N MET A 152 -15.43 0.37 1.17
CA MET A 152 -15.15 1.78 0.91
C MET A 152 -15.41 2.19 -0.55
N ASP A 153 -15.07 1.34 -1.50
CA ASP A 153 -15.17 1.65 -2.92
C ASP A 153 -16.56 1.30 -3.50
N GLY A 154 -17.33 0.42 -2.83
CA GLY A 154 -18.68 0.01 -3.22
C GLY A 154 -18.73 -0.44 -4.68
N ASN A 155 -19.64 0.15 -5.46
CA ASN A 155 -19.77 -0.15 -6.88
C ASN A 155 -18.55 0.23 -7.74
N ASN A 156 -17.61 1.02 -7.21
CA ASN A 156 -16.35 1.34 -7.88
C ASN A 156 -15.21 0.40 -7.48
N ALA A 157 -15.50 -0.65 -6.71
CA ALA A 157 -14.49 -1.59 -6.25
C ALA A 157 -13.73 -2.22 -7.43
N ASN A 158 -12.41 -2.30 -7.28
CA ASN A 158 -11.55 -2.90 -8.30
C ASN A 158 -11.85 -4.41 -8.41
N TYR A 159 -12.12 -4.89 -9.62
CA TYR A 159 -12.47 -6.30 -9.87
C TYR A 159 -11.38 -7.29 -9.40
N GLY A 160 -10.09 -6.91 -9.47
CA GLY A 160 -9.02 -7.76 -8.95
C GLY A 160 -9.03 -7.87 -7.43
N PHE A 161 -9.57 -6.87 -6.72
CA PHE A 161 -9.78 -6.96 -5.27
C PHE A 161 -11.02 -7.80 -4.94
N ILE A 162 -12.08 -7.73 -5.76
CA ILE A 162 -13.28 -8.58 -5.63
C ILE A 162 -12.89 -10.06 -5.74
N ASP A 163 -12.16 -10.45 -6.77
CA ASP A 163 -11.67 -11.81 -6.97
C ASP A 163 -10.80 -12.29 -5.81
N SER A 164 -9.82 -11.45 -5.41
CA SER A 164 -8.95 -11.74 -4.28
C SER A 164 -9.71 -11.88 -2.95
N TYR A 165 -10.69 -11.02 -2.72
CA TYR A 165 -11.53 -11.07 -1.52
C TYR A 165 -12.35 -12.35 -1.47
N PHE A 166 -13.04 -12.71 -2.55
CA PHE A 166 -13.84 -13.93 -2.59
C PHE A 166 -13.00 -15.19 -2.36
N SER A 167 -11.78 -15.23 -2.93
CA SER A 167 -10.83 -16.32 -2.67
C SER A 167 -10.45 -16.42 -1.17
N VAL A 168 -10.29 -15.29 -0.49
CA VAL A 168 -9.99 -15.28 0.94
C VAL A 168 -11.22 -15.64 1.78
N VAL A 169 -12.44 -15.25 1.39
CA VAL A 169 -13.70 -15.71 2.05
C VAL A 169 -13.76 -17.23 2.06
N ILE A 170 -13.49 -17.89 0.92
CA ILE A 170 -13.42 -19.34 0.83
C ILE A 170 -12.36 -19.91 1.78
N THR A 171 -11.21 -19.25 1.88
CA THR A 171 -10.13 -19.66 2.79
C THR A 171 -10.55 -19.53 4.26
N MET A 172 -11.25 -18.45 4.61
CA MET A 172 -11.79 -18.21 5.95
C MET A 172 -12.79 -19.31 6.35
N VAL A 173 -13.70 -19.68 5.44
CA VAL A 173 -14.68 -20.76 5.67
C VAL A 173 -13.96 -22.11 5.83
N LYS A 174 -13.03 -22.45 4.93
CA LYS A 174 -12.25 -23.69 5.02
C LYS A 174 -11.47 -23.85 6.32
N ASN A 175 -11.08 -22.75 6.94
CA ASN A 175 -10.39 -22.74 8.23
C ASN A 175 -11.33 -22.54 9.44
N GLY A 176 -12.66 -22.61 9.25
CA GLY A 176 -13.64 -22.48 10.32
C GLY A 176 -13.71 -21.10 10.97
N LYS A 177 -13.31 -20.05 10.25
CA LYS A 177 -13.33 -18.65 10.69
C LYS A 177 -14.62 -17.92 10.27
N LEU A 178 -15.31 -18.45 9.28
CA LEU A 178 -16.63 -18.02 8.82
C LEU A 178 -17.51 -19.25 8.62
N GLU A 179 -18.82 -19.05 8.73
CA GLU A 179 -19.83 -20.07 8.42
C GLU A 179 -19.89 -20.31 6.90
N GLU A 180 -20.36 -21.50 6.49
CA GLU A 180 -20.48 -21.86 5.07
C GLU A 180 -21.43 -20.93 4.29
N SER A 181 -22.46 -20.39 4.96
CA SER A 181 -23.38 -19.43 4.36
C SER A 181 -22.68 -18.15 3.86
N ALA A 182 -21.57 -17.77 4.50
CA ALA A 182 -20.81 -16.58 4.10
C ALA A 182 -20.33 -16.62 2.64
N ILE A 183 -20.13 -17.83 2.07
CA ILE A 183 -19.75 -17.96 0.65
C ILE A 183 -20.90 -17.49 -0.25
N LEU A 184 -22.15 -17.89 0.05
CA LEU A 184 -23.31 -17.49 -0.75
C LEU A 184 -23.63 -16.02 -0.55
N ASP A 185 -23.63 -15.55 0.71
CA ASP A 185 -23.92 -14.16 1.04
C ASP A 185 -22.95 -13.20 0.35
N GLU A 186 -21.65 -13.52 0.37
CA GLU A 186 -20.63 -12.69 -0.29
C GLU A 186 -20.66 -12.84 -1.81
N TYR A 187 -20.97 -14.01 -2.33
CA TYR A 187 -21.15 -14.20 -3.77
C TYR A 187 -22.27 -13.30 -4.31
N ASP A 188 -23.41 -13.29 -3.65
CA ASP A 188 -24.56 -12.47 -4.06
C ASP A 188 -24.20 -10.98 -4.00
N ARG A 189 -23.62 -10.52 -2.88
CA ARG A 189 -23.18 -9.13 -2.72
C ARG A 189 -22.16 -8.69 -3.79
N LEU A 190 -21.16 -9.52 -4.06
CA LEU A 190 -20.11 -9.21 -5.04
C LEU A 190 -20.65 -9.27 -6.46
N SER A 191 -21.58 -10.17 -6.75
CA SER A 191 -22.26 -10.27 -8.05
C SER A 191 -23.02 -9.00 -8.39
N GLU A 192 -23.71 -8.38 -7.43
CA GLU A 192 -24.39 -7.10 -7.62
C GLU A 192 -23.40 -5.98 -8.05
N ILE A 193 -22.24 -5.91 -7.39
CA ILE A 193 -21.18 -4.94 -7.75
C ILE A 193 -20.67 -5.20 -9.18
N VAL A 194 -20.44 -6.47 -9.52
CA VAL A 194 -19.94 -6.86 -10.85
C VAL A 194 -20.98 -6.57 -11.92
N ASP A 195 -22.26 -6.90 -11.69
CA ASP A 195 -23.35 -6.64 -12.63
C ASP A 195 -23.57 -5.13 -12.86
N TYR A 196 -23.49 -4.32 -11.81
CA TYR A 196 -23.50 -2.86 -11.95
C TYR A 196 -22.35 -2.37 -12.85
N ASN A 197 -21.13 -2.87 -12.64
CA ASN A 197 -19.96 -2.49 -13.44
C ASN A 197 -20.07 -2.97 -14.89
N ILE A 198 -20.62 -4.17 -15.14
CA ILE A 198 -20.89 -4.67 -16.50
C ILE A 198 -21.84 -3.71 -17.19
N LYS A 199 -22.96 -3.35 -16.55
CA LYS A 199 -23.96 -2.44 -17.12
C LYS A 199 -23.34 -1.08 -17.49
N VAL A 200 -22.66 -0.42 -16.56
CA VAL A 200 -22.04 0.90 -16.79
C VAL A 200 -20.99 0.85 -17.89
N ASN A 201 -20.15 -0.19 -17.92
CA ASN A 201 -19.11 -0.31 -18.96
C ASN A 201 -19.68 -0.73 -20.32
N THR A 202 -20.78 -1.47 -20.36
CA THR A 202 -21.49 -1.77 -21.61
C THR A 202 -22.06 -0.49 -22.22
N GLU A 203 -22.68 0.35 -21.39
CA GLU A 203 -23.21 1.64 -21.82
C GLU A 203 -22.12 2.58 -22.36
N THR A 204 -20.89 2.46 -21.87
CA THR A 204 -19.72 3.26 -22.28
C THR A 204 -18.88 2.60 -23.37
N ALA A 205 -19.30 1.44 -23.94
CA ALA A 205 -18.58 0.66 -24.94
C ALA A 205 -17.15 0.20 -24.53
N ASN A 206 -16.93 -0.07 -23.24
CA ASN A 206 -15.62 -0.47 -22.72
C ASN A 206 -15.45 -2.00 -22.71
N GLU A 207 -15.28 -2.61 -23.89
CA GLU A 207 -15.21 -4.07 -24.09
C GLU A 207 -14.12 -4.78 -23.26
N LYS A 208 -13.00 -4.12 -22.97
CA LYS A 208 -11.91 -4.75 -22.21
C LYS A 208 -12.30 -4.99 -20.75
N ILE A 209 -12.98 -4.02 -20.14
CA ILE A 209 -13.46 -4.12 -18.75
C ILE A 209 -14.57 -5.16 -18.69
N ILE A 210 -15.50 -5.18 -19.64
CA ILE A 210 -16.59 -6.15 -19.70
C ILE A 210 -16.04 -7.59 -19.71
N ARG A 211 -15.09 -7.90 -20.57
CA ARG A 211 -14.47 -9.24 -20.62
C ARG A 211 -13.86 -9.67 -19.29
N GLN A 212 -13.18 -8.75 -18.60
CA GLN A 212 -12.57 -9.05 -17.31
C GLN A 212 -13.62 -9.30 -16.21
N LEU A 213 -14.69 -8.52 -16.21
CA LEU A 213 -15.80 -8.67 -15.25
C LEU A 213 -16.56 -9.97 -15.46
N GLN A 214 -16.77 -10.37 -16.72
CA GLN A 214 -17.41 -11.65 -17.05
C GLN A 214 -16.57 -12.85 -16.62
N TYR A 215 -15.25 -12.76 -16.76
CA TYR A 215 -14.33 -13.79 -16.26
C TYR A 215 -14.43 -13.96 -14.75
N ASN A 216 -14.52 -12.88 -13.99
CA ASN A 216 -14.61 -12.93 -12.51
C ASN A 216 -15.97 -13.46 -12.02
N LYS A 217 -16.98 -13.53 -12.88
CA LYS A 217 -18.31 -14.05 -12.56
C LYS A 217 -18.47 -15.55 -12.89
N SER A 218 -17.62 -16.10 -13.74
CA SER A 218 -17.62 -17.53 -14.14
C SER A 218 -16.87 -18.42 -13.14
#